data_c987bdf01f4d483fadab7081df8ec20a
#
_entry.id   c987bdf01f4d483fadab7081df8ec20a
#
_cell.length_a   1.000
_cell.length_b   1.000
_cell.length_c   1.000
_cell.angle_alpha   90.00
_cell.angle_beta   90.00
_cell.angle_gamma   90.00
#
_symmetry.space_group_name_H-M   'P 1'
#
loop_
_entity.id
_entity.type
_entity.pdbx_description
1 polymer ?
#
loop_
_entity_poly.entity_id
_entity_poly.type
_entity_poly.pdbx_seq_one_letter_code
_entity_poly.pdbx_strand_id
1 'polypeptide(L)'
;MVENLNYYFLLAGTLIALSVLASRVSARLGMPLLLLFLGLGMLAGEDGVLGIQFDDASSAYMIGNLALALILLDGGLRTRLSTFRAGLKPALVLATVGVFMTSGLVGLLAMWLFDLTLIEGLLVGAIVGSTDAAAVFSLLGGQGVHLNERVGATLEIESGTNDPMAIFLTITLAEILTGQLSGVASGIMSFLLQFGVGAAMGIAGGWPAARQVCRTRAGNLQPADHRGG
;
A
#
# COMPACT_ATOMS: atom_id res chain seq x y z
N MET A 1 -5.96 -3.83 32.95
CA MET A 1 -6.14 -2.91 31.80
C MET A 1 -4.97 -1.94 31.66
N VAL A 2 -4.50 -1.28 32.70
CA VAL A 2 -3.36 -0.30 32.65
C VAL A 2 -2.02 -0.99 32.41
N GLU A 3 -1.78 -2.18 32.97
CA GLU A 3 -0.53 -2.95 32.76
C GLU A 3 -0.37 -3.36 31.27
N ASN A 4 -1.45 -3.77 30.63
CA ASN A 4 -1.40 -4.10 29.22
C ASN A 4 -1.12 -2.87 28.33
N LEU A 5 -1.60 -1.69 28.73
CA LEU A 5 -1.36 -0.45 28.00
C LEU A 5 0.13 -0.06 27.98
N ASN A 6 0.80 -0.16 29.15
CA ASN A 6 2.23 0.10 29.25
C ASN A 6 3.06 -0.89 28.42
N TYR A 7 2.67 -2.16 28.40
CA TYR A 7 3.29 -3.18 27.55
C TYR A 7 3.16 -2.83 26.06
N TYR A 8 1.97 -2.45 25.59
CA TYR A 8 1.77 -2.06 24.19
C TYR A 8 2.54 -0.79 23.82
N PHE A 9 2.64 0.21 24.70
CA PHE A 9 3.45 1.39 24.46
C PHE A 9 4.94 1.06 24.39
N LEU A 10 5.43 0.20 25.25
CA LEU A 10 6.83 -0.23 25.25
C LEU A 10 7.15 -1.05 24.00
N LEU A 11 6.25 -1.95 23.60
CA LEU A 11 6.37 -2.73 22.37
C LEU A 11 6.39 -1.82 21.13
N ALA A 12 5.42 -0.90 21.02
CA ALA A 12 5.36 0.04 19.93
C ALA A 12 6.61 0.93 19.86
N GLY A 13 7.06 1.47 20.98
CA GLY A 13 8.28 2.28 21.06
C GLY A 13 9.53 1.50 20.64
N THR A 14 9.64 0.24 21.07
CA THR A 14 10.75 -0.63 20.70
C THR A 14 10.72 -0.96 19.21
N LEU A 15 9.54 -1.29 18.65
CA LEU A 15 9.40 -1.56 17.22
C LEU A 15 9.72 -0.34 16.37
N ILE A 16 9.30 0.86 16.79
CA ILE A 16 9.65 2.12 16.10
C ILE A 16 11.16 2.35 16.15
N ALA A 17 11.79 2.18 17.31
CA ALA A 17 13.25 2.32 17.45
C ALA A 17 14.02 1.33 16.57
N LEU A 18 13.60 0.06 16.55
CA LEU A 18 14.15 -0.97 15.67
C LEU A 18 13.93 -0.62 14.19
N SER A 19 12.78 -0.08 13.83
CA SER A 19 12.49 0.36 12.46
C SER A 19 13.41 1.48 12.00
N VAL A 20 13.70 2.46 12.88
CA VAL A 20 14.67 3.54 12.59
C VAL A 20 16.10 2.99 12.43
N LEU A 21 16.50 2.02 13.24
CA LEU A 21 17.80 1.35 13.10
C LEU A 21 17.86 0.52 11.81
N ALA A 22 16.81 -0.23 11.50
CA ALA A 22 16.70 -1.04 10.30
C ALA A 22 16.79 -0.17 9.03
N SER A 23 16.21 1.03 9.03
CA SER A 23 16.30 1.95 7.88
C SER A 23 17.74 2.38 7.60
N ARG A 24 18.56 2.58 8.64
CA ARG A 24 20.01 2.89 8.49
C ARG A 24 20.79 1.70 7.95
N VAL A 25 20.46 0.49 8.40
CA VAL A 25 21.08 -0.76 7.94
C VAL A 25 20.70 -1.02 6.49
N SER A 26 19.40 -0.87 6.12
CA SER A 26 18.91 -0.97 4.75
C SER A 26 19.71 -0.08 3.80
N ALA A 27 19.87 1.20 4.15
CA ALA A 27 20.60 2.15 3.33
C ALA A 27 22.08 1.76 3.12
N ARG A 28 22.70 1.08 4.09
CA ARG A 28 24.10 0.61 3.99
C ARG A 28 24.26 -0.67 3.19
N LEU A 29 23.30 -1.59 3.33
CA LEU A 29 23.34 -2.91 2.70
C LEU A 29 22.73 -2.91 1.28
N GLY A 30 22.02 -1.84 0.87
CA GLY A 30 21.29 -1.79 -0.40
C GLY A 30 20.12 -2.78 -0.46
N MET A 31 19.61 -3.19 0.70
CA MET A 31 18.47 -4.12 0.80
C MET A 31 17.15 -3.34 0.89
N PRO A 32 16.06 -3.85 0.31
CA PRO A 32 14.75 -3.24 0.47
C PRO A 32 14.34 -3.17 1.95
N LEU A 33 13.94 -1.97 2.40
CA LEU A 33 13.56 -1.71 3.79
C LEU A 33 12.43 -2.63 4.28
N LEU A 34 11.47 -2.93 3.40
CA LEU A 34 10.34 -3.82 3.70
C LEU A 34 10.78 -5.24 4.06
N LEU A 35 11.81 -5.77 3.40
CA LEU A 35 12.37 -7.10 3.75
C LEU A 35 12.98 -7.11 5.14
N LEU A 36 13.62 -6.01 5.54
CA LEU A 36 14.15 -5.89 6.91
C LEU A 36 13.03 -5.81 7.95
N PHE A 37 11.95 -5.06 7.65
CA PHE A 37 10.80 -5.01 8.55
C PHE A 37 10.10 -6.36 8.67
N LEU A 38 9.94 -7.08 7.54
CA LEU A 38 9.41 -8.44 7.54
C LEU A 38 10.28 -9.36 8.38
N GLY A 39 11.60 -9.34 8.17
CA GLY A 39 12.55 -10.14 8.96
C GLY A 39 12.52 -9.80 10.45
N LEU A 40 12.43 -8.52 10.82
CA LEU A 40 12.27 -8.09 12.20
C LEU A 40 10.95 -8.58 12.80
N GLY A 41 9.85 -8.51 12.02
CA GLY A 41 8.56 -9.03 12.43
C GLY A 41 8.58 -10.55 12.66
N MET A 42 9.23 -11.31 11.77
CA MET A 42 9.40 -12.75 11.92
C MET A 42 10.25 -13.12 13.16
N LEU A 43 11.32 -12.37 13.41
CA LEU A 43 12.15 -12.57 14.62
C LEU A 43 11.42 -12.20 15.92
N ALA A 44 10.51 -11.23 15.85
CA ALA A 44 9.72 -10.81 17.01
C ALA A 44 8.50 -11.71 17.25
N GLY A 45 7.98 -12.37 16.23
CA GLY A 45 6.76 -13.19 16.29
C GLY A 45 6.88 -14.44 17.15
N GLU A 46 5.81 -15.21 17.21
CA GLU A 46 5.64 -16.39 18.06
C GLU A 46 6.73 -17.45 17.84
N ASP A 47 7.05 -17.74 16.57
CA ASP A 47 8.10 -18.67 16.18
C ASP A 47 9.50 -18.03 16.17
N GLY A 48 9.61 -16.75 16.48
CA GLY A 48 10.86 -16.00 16.50
C GLY A 48 11.56 -16.01 17.86
N VAL A 49 12.73 -15.34 17.91
CA VAL A 49 13.58 -15.29 19.12
C VAL A 49 12.88 -14.59 20.30
N LEU A 50 12.00 -13.62 20.02
CA LEU A 50 11.30 -12.86 21.06
C LEU A 50 10.00 -13.52 21.53
N GLY A 51 9.45 -14.47 20.77
CA GLY A 51 8.27 -15.25 21.14
C GLY A 51 7.02 -14.41 21.43
N ILE A 52 6.87 -13.25 20.76
CA ILE A 52 5.73 -12.35 21.00
C ILE A 52 4.51 -12.95 20.33
N GLN A 53 3.55 -13.38 21.14
CA GLN A 53 2.27 -13.85 20.66
C GLN A 53 1.38 -12.65 20.28
N PHE A 54 1.07 -12.53 19.01
CA PHE A 54 0.14 -11.54 18.47
C PHE A 54 -0.90 -12.25 17.62
N ASP A 55 -1.99 -12.66 18.25
CA ASP A 55 -3.09 -13.42 17.62
C ASP A 55 -4.37 -12.58 17.51
N ASP A 56 -4.23 -11.29 17.28
CA ASP A 56 -5.36 -10.39 17.06
C ASP A 56 -5.43 -9.94 15.60
N ALA A 57 -6.09 -10.75 14.77
CA ALA A 57 -6.30 -10.46 13.36
C ALA A 57 -7.08 -9.15 13.12
N SER A 58 -7.98 -8.77 14.05
CA SER A 58 -8.77 -7.53 13.93
C SER A 58 -7.89 -6.30 14.10
N SER A 59 -7.03 -6.29 15.12
CA SER A 59 -6.07 -5.21 15.34
C SER A 59 -5.03 -5.14 14.21
N ALA A 60 -4.54 -6.28 13.72
CA ALA A 60 -3.65 -6.34 12.56
C ALA A 60 -4.28 -5.73 11.32
N TYR A 61 -5.52 -6.08 11.02
CA TYR A 61 -6.29 -5.53 9.90
C TYR A 61 -6.49 -4.01 10.02
N MET A 62 -6.87 -3.54 11.20
CA MET A 62 -7.10 -2.09 11.44
C MET A 62 -5.79 -1.29 11.30
N ILE A 63 -4.69 -1.76 11.89
CA ILE A 63 -3.38 -1.11 11.81
C ILE A 63 -2.87 -1.13 10.36
N GLY A 64 -3.01 -2.25 9.66
CA GLY A 64 -2.61 -2.40 8.26
C GLY A 64 -3.36 -1.43 7.34
N ASN A 65 -4.68 -1.33 7.49
CA ASN A 65 -5.50 -0.38 6.70
C ASN A 65 -5.15 1.09 7.01
N LEU A 66 -4.90 1.43 8.28
CA LEU A 66 -4.48 2.79 8.65
C LEU A 66 -3.10 3.11 8.04
N ALA A 67 -2.15 2.19 8.13
CA ALA A 67 -0.83 2.35 7.54
C ALA A 67 -0.92 2.52 6.01
N LEU A 68 -1.71 1.67 5.33
CA LEU A 68 -1.95 1.78 3.89
C LEU A 68 -2.56 3.13 3.51
N ALA A 69 -3.57 3.60 4.25
CA ALA A 69 -4.19 4.90 4.01
C ALA A 69 -3.18 6.06 4.13
N LEU A 70 -2.30 6.01 5.12
CA LEU A 70 -1.24 7.02 5.31
C LEU A 70 -0.19 6.97 4.19
N ILE A 71 0.22 5.78 3.76
CA ILE A 71 1.17 5.59 2.65
C ILE A 71 0.57 6.14 1.34
N LEU A 72 -0.67 5.79 1.03
CA LEU A 72 -1.37 6.29 -0.16
C LEU A 72 -1.58 7.81 -0.12
N LEU A 73 -1.88 8.36 1.06
CA LEU A 73 -2.01 9.81 1.24
C LEU A 73 -0.66 10.51 1.00
N ASP A 74 0.43 10.02 1.58
CA ASP A 74 1.78 10.60 1.38
C ASP A 74 2.21 10.52 -0.08
N GLY A 75 2.02 9.38 -0.75
CA GLY A 75 2.28 9.19 -2.18
C GLY A 75 1.47 10.16 -3.03
N GLY A 76 0.16 10.27 -2.77
CA GLY A 76 -0.72 11.21 -3.48
C GLY A 76 -0.34 12.68 -3.31
N LEU A 77 0.08 13.08 -2.11
CA LEU A 77 0.53 14.47 -1.83
C LEU A 77 1.85 14.82 -2.52
N ARG A 78 2.73 13.86 -2.76
CA ARG A 78 4.02 14.04 -3.44
C ARG A 78 3.89 14.05 -4.96
N THR A 79 2.88 13.40 -5.52
CA THR A 79 2.72 13.23 -6.97
C THR A 79 2.27 14.54 -7.63
N ARG A 80 3.03 15.01 -8.62
CA ARG A 80 2.67 16.20 -9.40
C ARG A 80 1.51 15.88 -10.34
N LEU A 81 0.53 16.76 -10.44
CA LEU A 81 -0.67 16.58 -11.26
C LEU A 81 -0.36 16.38 -12.77
N SER A 82 0.69 17.05 -13.28
CA SER A 82 1.16 16.86 -14.67
C SER A 82 1.69 15.47 -14.93
N THR A 83 2.52 14.97 -14.00
CA THR A 83 3.13 13.65 -14.04
C THR A 83 2.07 12.56 -13.85
N PHE A 84 1.12 12.79 -12.92
CA PHE A 84 -0.04 11.93 -12.71
C PHE A 84 -0.86 11.74 -14.01
N ARG A 85 -1.19 12.83 -14.71
CA ARG A 85 -1.96 12.75 -15.97
C ARG A 85 -1.23 11.98 -17.07
N ALA A 86 0.09 12.07 -17.13
CA ALA A 86 0.89 11.36 -18.14
C ALA A 86 0.98 9.85 -17.86
N GLY A 87 1.02 9.43 -16.59
CA GLY A 87 1.12 8.04 -16.16
C GLY A 87 -0.22 7.32 -15.96
N LEU A 88 -1.33 8.07 -15.81
CA LEU A 88 -2.62 7.53 -15.36
C LEU A 88 -3.18 6.40 -16.25
N LYS A 89 -3.20 6.60 -17.57
CA LYS A 89 -3.77 5.59 -18.49
C LYS A 89 -3.02 4.26 -18.47
N PRO A 90 -1.67 4.23 -18.66
CA PRO A 90 -0.94 2.97 -18.58
C PRO A 90 -0.98 2.37 -17.16
N ALA A 91 -0.96 3.19 -16.10
CA ALA A 91 -1.06 2.72 -14.73
C ALA A 91 -2.39 2.02 -14.44
N LEU A 92 -3.52 2.60 -14.87
CA LEU A 92 -4.84 1.98 -14.70
C LEU A 92 -4.97 0.63 -15.44
N VAL A 93 -4.39 0.53 -16.64
CA VAL A 93 -4.39 -0.74 -17.38
C VAL A 93 -3.55 -1.78 -16.65
N LEU A 94 -2.38 -1.41 -16.15
CA LEU A 94 -1.52 -2.32 -15.40
C LEU A 94 -2.15 -2.71 -14.05
N ALA A 95 -2.72 -1.77 -13.32
CA ALA A 95 -3.37 -2.01 -12.04
C ALA A 95 -4.68 -2.83 -12.14
N THR A 96 -5.27 -2.93 -13.33
CA THR A 96 -6.46 -3.76 -13.56
C THR A 96 -6.09 -5.03 -14.32
N VAL A 97 -5.84 -4.93 -15.62
CA VAL A 97 -5.52 -6.09 -16.47
C VAL A 97 -4.24 -6.79 -16.00
N GLY A 98 -3.22 -6.03 -15.59
CA GLY A 98 -1.97 -6.58 -15.07
C GLY A 98 -2.22 -7.42 -13.82
N VAL A 99 -2.95 -6.88 -12.84
CA VAL A 99 -3.28 -7.59 -11.59
C VAL A 99 -4.08 -8.86 -11.86
N PHE A 100 -5.10 -8.80 -12.72
CA PHE A 100 -5.86 -9.99 -13.10
C PHE A 100 -4.99 -11.05 -13.80
N MET A 101 -4.11 -10.64 -14.70
CA MET A 101 -3.19 -11.56 -15.39
C MET A 101 -2.19 -12.17 -14.41
N THR A 102 -1.56 -11.35 -13.57
CA THR A 102 -0.58 -11.82 -12.57
C THR A 102 -1.24 -12.74 -11.58
N SER A 103 -2.38 -12.34 -11.00
CA SER A 103 -3.14 -13.16 -10.06
C SER A 103 -3.61 -14.47 -10.70
N GLY A 104 -4.06 -14.42 -11.95
CA GLY A 104 -4.48 -15.61 -12.69
C GLY A 104 -3.32 -16.56 -12.97
N LEU A 105 -2.20 -16.08 -13.48
CA LEU A 105 -1.04 -16.91 -13.82
C LEU A 105 -0.40 -17.51 -12.56
N VAL A 106 -0.17 -16.68 -11.54
CA VAL A 106 0.38 -17.14 -10.24
C VAL A 106 -0.60 -18.09 -9.56
N GLY A 107 -1.91 -17.78 -9.63
CA GLY A 107 -2.95 -18.64 -9.07
C GLY A 107 -3.01 -20.01 -9.72
N LEU A 108 -2.93 -20.07 -11.06
CA LEU A 108 -2.87 -21.35 -11.78
C LEU A 108 -1.60 -22.14 -11.45
N LEU A 109 -0.48 -21.46 -11.33
CA LEU A 109 0.78 -22.08 -10.92
C LEU A 109 0.68 -22.62 -9.48
N ALA A 110 0.13 -21.85 -8.56
CA ALA A 110 -0.09 -22.27 -7.17
C ALA A 110 -1.04 -23.47 -7.08
N MET A 111 -2.15 -23.46 -7.84
CA MET A 111 -3.07 -24.57 -7.95
C MET A 111 -2.34 -25.85 -8.36
N TRP A 112 -1.49 -25.79 -9.38
CA TRP A 112 -0.75 -26.93 -9.88
C TRP A 112 0.36 -27.39 -8.93
N LEU A 113 1.07 -26.45 -8.26
CA LEU A 113 2.22 -26.77 -7.41
C LEU A 113 1.81 -27.35 -6.04
N PHE A 114 0.69 -26.85 -5.50
CA PHE A 114 0.24 -27.16 -4.13
C PHE A 114 -1.05 -28.00 -4.10
N ASP A 115 -1.51 -28.48 -5.27
CA ASP A 115 -2.75 -29.26 -5.41
C ASP A 115 -3.98 -28.56 -4.81
N LEU A 116 -4.06 -27.24 -5.02
CA LEU A 116 -5.13 -26.40 -4.51
C LEU A 116 -6.33 -26.40 -5.47
N THR A 117 -7.49 -26.06 -4.95
CA THR A 117 -8.65 -25.74 -5.81
C THR A 117 -8.38 -24.45 -6.60
N LEU A 118 -9.10 -24.23 -7.69
CA LEU A 118 -8.95 -23.05 -8.52
C LEU A 118 -9.10 -21.74 -7.72
N ILE A 119 -10.08 -21.70 -6.79
CA ILE A 119 -10.37 -20.49 -6.00
C ILE A 119 -9.27 -20.24 -4.98
N GLU A 120 -8.76 -21.29 -4.32
CA GLU A 120 -7.61 -21.17 -3.40
C GLU A 120 -6.35 -20.74 -4.12
N GLY A 121 -6.07 -21.31 -5.30
CA GLY A 121 -4.96 -20.88 -6.13
C GLY A 121 -5.07 -19.40 -6.56
N LEU A 122 -6.25 -18.97 -7.00
CA LEU A 122 -6.51 -17.57 -7.36
C LEU A 122 -6.37 -16.64 -6.15
N LEU A 123 -6.76 -17.09 -4.95
CA LEU A 123 -6.55 -16.33 -3.71
C LEU A 123 -5.07 -16.10 -3.43
N VAL A 124 -4.24 -17.15 -3.54
CA VAL A 124 -2.78 -17.01 -3.45
C VAL A 124 -2.25 -16.04 -4.50
N GLY A 125 -2.73 -16.16 -5.75
CA GLY A 125 -2.37 -15.26 -6.83
C GLY A 125 -2.76 -13.80 -6.58
N ALA A 126 -3.93 -13.55 -5.98
CA ALA A 126 -4.39 -12.21 -5.63
C ALA A 126 -3.53 -11.57 -4.53
N ILE A 127 -3.15 -12.34 -3.52
CA ILE A 127 -2.28 -11.88 -2.41
C ILE A 127 -0.89 -11.50 -2.95
N VAL A 128 -0.32 -12.30 -3.84
CA VAL A 128 1.04 -12.10 -4.39
C VAL A 128 1.04 -11.12 -5.55
N GLY A 129 -0.12 -10.87 -6.17
CA GLY A 129 -0.24 -10.08 -7.40
C GLY A 129 -0.06 -8.56 -7.22
N SER A 130 -0.03 -8.05 -5.99
CA SER A 130 0.26 -6.64 -5.70
C SER A 130 1.75 -6.35 -5.84
N THR A 131 2.09 -5.19 -6.42
CA THR A 131 3.46 -4.72 -6.63
C THR A 131 3.75 -3.51 -5.75
N ASP A 132 5.00 -3.38 -5.27
CA ASP A 132 5.44 -2.24 -4.45
C ASP A 132 6.46 -1.39 -5.21
N ALA A 133 6.03 -0.19 -5.63
CA ALA A 133 6.90 0.77 -6.30
C ALA A 133 8.05 1.24 -5.40
N ALA A 134 7.85 1.36 -4.08
CA ALA A 134 8.90 1.81 -3.17
C ALA A 134 10.05 0.82 -3.11
N ALA A 135 9.75 -0.49 -3.09
CA ALA A 135 10.76 -1.54 -3.18
C ALA A 135 11.53 -1.48 -4.52
N VAL A 136 10.81 -1.30 -5.64
CA VAL A 136 11.42 -1.16 -6.98
C VAL A 136 12.36 0.04 -7.03
N PHE A 137 11.91 1.23 -6.56
CA PHE A 137 12.73 2.44 -6.55
C PHE A 137 13.95 2.31 -5.64
N SER A 138 13.83 1.65 -4.50
CA SER A 138 14.94 1.44 -3.58
C SER A 138 16.02 0.54 -4.20
N LEU A 139 15.63 -0.50 -4.92
CA LEU A 139 16.55 -1.41 -5.62
C LEU A 139 17.25 -0.72 -6.80
N LEU A 140 16.50 -0.01 -7.63
CA LEU A 140 17.04 0.68 -8.80
C LEU A 140 17.93 1.86 -8.40
N GLY A 141 17.50 2.65 -7.40
CA GLY A 141 18.26 3.78 -6.88
C GLY A 141 19.60 3.37 -6.27
N GLY A 142 19.64 2.22 -5.58
CA GLY A 142 20.88 1.63 -5.07
C GLY A 142 21.88 1.23 -6.15
N GLN A 143 21.42 0.97 -7.38
CA GLN A 143 22.26 0.62 -8.53
C GLN A 143 22.59 1.83 -9.44
N GLY A 144 22.17 3.05 -9.06
CA GLY A 144 22.39 4.26 -9.87
C GLY A 144 21.53 4.32 -11.14
N VAL A 145 20.49 3.51 -11.25
CA VAL A 145 19.57 3.52 -12.39
C VAL A 145 18.54 4.62 -12.20
N HIS A 146 18.52 5.59 -13.10
CA HIS A 146 17.51 6.65 -13.12
C HIS A 146 16.39 6.30 -14.10
N LEU A 147 15.18 6.19 -13.57
CA LEU A 147 13.99 5.97 -14.39
C LEU A 147 13.55 7.28 -15.05
N ASN A 148 13.01 7.17 -16.27
CA ASN A 148 12.31 8.27 -16.91
C ASN A 148 11.11 8.70 -16.04
N GLU A 149 10.87 10.02 -15.92
CA GLU A 149 9.78 10.57 -15.09
C GLU A 149 8.40 9.95 -15.37
N ARG A 150 8.12 9.67 -16.64
CA ARG A 150 6.86 9.03 -17.04
C ARG A 150 6.76 7.59 -16.54
N VAL A 151 7.85 6.84 -16.63
CA VAL A 151 7.91 5.44 -16.15
C VAL A 151 7.78 5.42 -14.62
N GLY A 152 8.52 6.29 -13.93
CA GLY A 152 8.44 6.43 -12.48
C GLY A 152 7.02 6.75 -12.02
N ALA A 153 6.38 7.74 -12.64
CA ALA A 153 4.99 8.10 -12.35
C ALA A 153 4.00 6.96 -12.65
N THR A 154 4.21 6.22 -13.73
CA THR A 154 3.35 5.08 -14.06
C THR A 154 3.44 4.00 -12.99
N LEU A 155 4.64 3.67 -12.53
CA LEU A 155 4.87 2.68 -11.46
C LEU A 155 4.27 3.13 -10.12
N GLU A 156 4.44 4.40 -9.76
CA GLU A 156 3.90 4.95 -8.51
C GLU A 156 2.36 4.94 -8.49
N ILE A 157 1.73 5.35 -9.60
CA ILE A 157 0.27 5.34 -9.72
C ILE A 157 -0.26 3.91 -9.82
N GLU A 158 0.42 3.04 -10.56
CA GLU A 158 0.08 1.63 -10.71
C GLU A 158 0.09 0.94 -9.36
N SER A 159 1.18 1.04 -8.59
CA SER A 159 1.31 0.46 -7.26
C SER A 159 0.24 0.97 -6.29
N GLY A 160 0.00 2.30 -6.24
CA GLY A 160 -1.06 2.87 -5.40
C GLY A 160 -2.49 2.49 -5.82
N THR A 161 -2.68 1.97 -7.04
CA THR A 161 -3.98 1.55 -7.57
C THR A 161 -4.15 0.04 -7.53
N ASN A 162 -3.08 -0.73 -7.71
CA ASN A 162 -3.13 -2.18 -7.68
C ASN A 162 -3.36 -2.73 -6.26
N ASP A 163 -2.85 -2.07 -5.21
CA ASP A 163 -3.07 -2.48 -3.82
C ASP A 163 -4.55 -2.59 -3.47
N PRO A 164 -5.39 -1.55 -3.66
CA PRO A 164 -6.83 -1.67 -3.47
C PRO A 164 -7.48 -2.75 -4.33
N MET A 165 -6.99 -2.96 -5.56
CA MET A 165 -7.50 -4.01 -6.45
C MET A 165 -7.16 -5.41 -5.93
N ALA A 166 -5.93 -5.63 -5.48
CA ALA A 166 -5.49 -6.90 -4.90
C ALA A 166 -6.23 -7.22 -3.61
N ILE A 167 -6.44 -6.22 -2.73
CA ILE A 167 -7.24 -6.37 -1.52
C ILE A 167 -8.68 -6.75 -1.87
N PHE A 168 -9.29 -6.06 -2.84
CA PHE A 168 -10.64 -6.38 -3.29
C PHE A 168 -10.75 -7.81 -3.80
N LEU A 169 -9.82 -8.26 -4.66
CA LEU A 169 -9.79 -9.64 -5.17
C LEU A 169 -9.61 -10.64 -4.04
N THR A 170 -8.70 -10.38 -3.10
CA THR A 170 -8.42 -11.25 -1.96
C THR A 170 -9.65 -11.41 -1.08
N ILE A 171 -10.32 -10.32 -0.71
CA ILE A 171 -11.54 -10.36 0.10
C ILE A 171 -12.65 -11.09 -0.65
N THR A 172 -12.88 -10.76 -1.92
CA THR A 172 -13.92 -11.40 -2.74
C THR A 172 -13.72 -12.91 -2.87
N LEU A 173 -12.48 -13.35 -3.13
CA LEU A 173 -12.16 -14.78 -3.22
C LEU A 173 -12.28 -15.49 -1.88
N ALA A 174 -11.88 -14.85 -0.78
CA ALA A 174 -12.07 -15.36 0.56
C ALA A 174 -13.56 -15.50 0.93
N GLU A 175 -14.39 -14.52 0.59
CA GLU A 175 -15.84 -14.59 0.79
C GLU A 175 -16.51 -15.70 -0.04
N ILE A 176 -16.01 -15.96 -1.26
CA ILE A 176 -16.46 -17.11 -2.07
C ILE A 176 -16.09 -18.41 -1.38
N LEU A 177 -14.85 -18.57 -0.90
CA LEU A 177 -14.38 -19.76 -0.22
C LEU A 177 -15.14 -20.04 1.07
N THR A 178 -15.49 -19.00 1.82
CA THR A 178 -16.25 -19.12 3.08
C THR A 178 -17.76 -19.22 2.87
N GLY A 179 -18.23 -19.17 1.62
CA GLY A 179 -19.66 -19.21 1.27
C GLY A 179 -20.46 -17.96 1.70
N GLN A 180 -19.78 -16.88 2.02
CA GLN A 180 -20.43 -15.61 2.41
C GLN A 180 -20.91 -14.82 1.20
N LEU A 181 -20.30 -15.00 0.04
CA LEU A 181 -20.71 -14.34 -1.20
C LEU A 181 -21.76 -15.17 -1.95
N SER A 182 -22.95 -14.61 -2.15
CA SER A 182 -24.07 -15.30 -2.79
C SER A 182 -23.99 -15.33 -4.34
N GLY A 183 -22.90 -14.81 -4.95
CA GLY A 183 -22.70 -14.87 -6.40
C GLY A 183 -21.88 -13.71 -6.97
N VAL A 184 -21.57 -13.80 -8.28
CA VAL A 184 -20.78 -12.80 -9.02
C VAL A 184 -21.38 -11.39 -8.96
N ALA A 185 -22.73 -11.30 -8.96
CA ALA A 185 -23.42 -10.01 -8.90
C ALA A 185 -23.16 -9.25 -7.61
N SER A 186 -23.08 -9.94 -6.45
CA SER A 186 -22.73 -9.31 -5.16
C SER A 186 -21.29 -8.83 -5.14
N GLY A 187 -20.34 -9.59 -5.72
CA GLY A 187 -18.95 -9.16 -5.88
C GLY A 187 -18.83 -7.89 -6.73
N ILE A 188 -19.50 -7.82 -7.86
CA ILE A 188 -19.53 -6.61 -8.71
C ILE A 188 -20.14 -5.42 -7.96
N MET A 189 -21.21 -5.62 -7.21
CA MET A 189 -21.83 -4.55 -6.42
C MET A 189 -20.88 -4.05 -5.32
N SER A 190 -20.21 -4.94 -4.61
CA SER A 190 -19.19 -4.60 -3.60
C SER A 190 -18.04 -3.80 -4.22
N PHE A 191 -17.57 -4.20 -5.42
CA PHE A 191 -16.55 -3.46 -6.16
C PHE A 191 -17.00 -2.03 -6.48
N LEU A 192 -18.18 -1.88 -7.07
CA LEU A 192 -18.72 -0.57 -7.45
C LEU A 192 -18.94 0.34 -6.23
N LEU A 193 -19.40 -0.21 -5.12
CA LEU A 193 -19.59 0.53 -3.87
C LEU A 193 -18.24 0.95 -3.28
N GLN A 194 -17.29 0.06 -3.13
CA GLN A 194 -15.98 0.38 -2.53
C GLN A 194 -15.23 1.43 -3.36
N PHE A 195 -15.07 1.21 -4.66
CA PHE A 195 -14.37 2.15 -5.54
C PHE A 195 -15.16 3.44 -5.77
N GLY A 196 -16.48 3.36 -5.93
CA GLY A 196 -17.35 4.52 -6.13
C GLY A 196 -17.39 5.42 -4.91
N VAL A 197 -17.64 4.87 -3.73
CA VAL A 197 -17.64 5.62 -2.46
C VAL A 197 -16.24 6.16 -2.16
N GLY A 198 -15.20 5.34 -2.33
CA GLY A 198 -13.80 5.77 -2.14
C GLY A 198 -13.43 6.94 -3.04
N ALA A 199 -13.77 6.88 -4.33
CA ALA A 199 -13.53 7.97 -5.28
C ALA A 199 -14.32 9.23 -4.92
N ALA A 200 -15.59 9.11 -4.54
CA ALA A 200 -16.43 10.24 -4.14
C ALA A 200 -15.87 10.93 -2.88
N MET A 201 -15.47 10.15 -1.86
CA MET A 201 -14.86 10.66 -0.64
C MET A 201 -13.49 11.30 -0.90
N GLY A 202 -12.66 10.67 -1.76
CA GLY A 202 -11.37 11.21 -2.17
C GLY A 202 -11.49 12.55 -2.89
N ILE A 203 -12.45 12.71 -3.80
CA ILE A 203 -12.72 13.97 -4.48
C ILE A 203 -13.29 15.02 -3.51
N ALA A 204 -14.25 14.63 -2.68
CA ALA A 204 -14.91 15.55 -1.72
C ALA A 204 -13.92 16.08 -0.66
N GLY A 205 -13.01 15.22 -0.17
CA GLY A 205 -11.98 15.60 0.80
C GLY A 205 -10.75 16.24 0.17
N GLY A 206 -10.30 15.72 -0.98
CA GLY A 206 -9.08 16.20 -1.66
C GLY A 206 -9.21 17.58 -2.29
N TRP A 207 -10.37 17.90 -2.86
CA TRP A 207 -10.58 19.23 -3.48
C TRP A 207 -10.45 20.39 -2.49
N PRO A 208 -11.14 20.42 -1.32
CA PRO A 208 -10.96 21.49 -0.34
C PRO A 208 -9.54 21.57 0.20
N ALA A 209 -8.91 20.41 0.49
CA ALA A 209 -7.53 20.37 0.95
C ALA A 209 -6.55 20.96 -0.06
N ALA A 210 -6.68 20.58 -1.34
CA ALA A 210 -5.86 21.16 -2.41
C ALA A 210 -6.04 22.67 -2.55
N ARG A 211 -7.26 23.18 -2.43
CA ARG A 211 -7.55 24.63 -2.46
C ARG A 211 -6.92 25.37 -1.27
N GLN A 212 -6.95 24.78 -0.08
CA GLN A 212 -6.33 25.38 1.11
C GLN A 212 -4.81 25.46 0.96
N VAL A 213 -4.15 24.40 0.51
CA VAL A 213 -2.69 24.36 0.29
C VAL A 213 -2.28 25.39 -0.78
N CYS A 214 -3.04 25.53 -1.86
CA CYS A 214 -2.77 26.57 -2.87
C CYS A 214 -2.93 27.99 -2.31
N ARG A 215 -3.92 28.23 -1.46
CA ARG A 215 -4.14 29.56 -0.83
C ARG A 215 -3.03 29.93 0.14
N THR A 216 -2.58 29.00 0.99
CA THR A 216 -1.48 29.27 1.92
C THR A 216 -0.15 29.50 1.22
N ARG A 217 0.14 28.78 0.12
CA ARG A 217 1.32 29.05 -0.71
C ARG A 217 1.25 30.41 -1.40
N ALA A 218 0.11 30.80 -1.93
CA ALA A 218 -0.07 32.11 -2.56
C ALA A 218 0.07 33.29 -1.55
N GLY A 219 -0.42 33.11 -0.31
CA GLY A 219 -0.28 34.08 0.76
C GLY A 219 1.17 34.29 1.23
N ASN A 220 1.98 33.24 1.20
CA ASN A 220 3.41 33.33 1.59
C ASN A 220 4.31 33.87 0.48
N LEU A 221 3.81 34.11 -0.73
CA LEU A 221 4.54 34.66 -1.87
C LEU A 221 4.26 36.12 -2.09
N GLN A 222 3.46 36.81 -1.24
CA GLN A 222 3.33 38.25 -1.30
C GLN A 222 4.66 38.88 -0.86
N PRO A 223 5.29 39.75 -1.73
CA PRO A 223 6.51 40.44 -1.34
C PRO A 223 6.20 41.35 -0.14
N ALA A 224 7.11 41.35 0.83
CA ALA A 224 7.10 42.35 1.89
C ALA A 224 7.04 43.72 1.23
N ASP A 225 5.94 44.46 1.44
CA ASP A 225 5.74 45.80 0.95
C ASP A 225 6.83 46.68 1.57
N HIS A 226 7.83 47.02 0.78
CA HIS A 226 8.83 48.04 1.13
C HIS A 226 8.14 49.43 1.17
N ARG A 227 7.27 49.62 2.15
CA ARG A 227 6.92 50.97 2.62
C ARG A 227 7.75 51.26 3.85
N GLY A 228 8.85 51.90 3.62
CA GLY A 228 9.74 52.42 4.65
C GLY A 228 10.51 53.58 4.13
N GLY A 229 9.92 54.76 4.32
CA GLY A 229 10.49 56.05 4.59
C GLY A 229 11.21 56.83 3.57
#